data_f7761aca6a56b3d727fae809c898597c
#
_entry.id   f7761aca6a56b3d727fae809c898597c
#
_cell.length_a   1.000
_cell.length_b   1.000
_cell.length_c   1.000
_cell.angle_alpha   90.00
_cell.angle_beta   90.00
_cell.angle_gamma   90.00
#
_symmetry.space_group_name_H-M   'P 1'
#
loop_
_entity.id
_entity.type
_entity.pdbx_description
1 polymer ?
#
loop_
_entity_poly.entity_id
_entity_poly.type
_entity_poly.pdbx_seq_one_letter_code
_entity_poly.pdbx_strand_id
1 'polypeptide(L)'
;MLEAIEIRCFAMVGYSGTPLWKKLGYKTGMSAYVEGEPNNYISLLGLPADAVVTWLPSAKSEMEFVHLFTTSASKLRRKLESYRKRISLGGVIWVSWPKKSSRVKSDITEDTIRDVALPMGLVDVKVCAVDEVWSGLKLMVRRRSA
;
A
#
# COMPACT_ATOMS: atom_id res chain seq x y z
N MET A 1 15.56 -21.29 7.88
CA MET A 1 14.94 -20.78 8.02
C MET A 1 14.40 -20.04 8.07
N LEU A 2 14.85 -20.03 7.96
CA LEU A 2 14.23 -19.28 7.97
C LEU A 2 13.82 -18.53 8.11
N GLU A 3 14.15 -18.72 8.21
CA GLU A 3 13.59 -17.98 8.38
C GLU A 3 13.25 -17.22 8.34
N ALA A 4 13.88 -17.49 8.27
CA ALA A 4 13.38 -16.79 8.28
C ALA A 4 13.32 -16.10 7.98
N ILE A 5 13.80 -16.36 7.75
CA ILE A 5 13.44 -15.79 7.53
C ILE A 5 13.27 -15.16 7.21
N GLU A 6 13.77 -15.43 7.10
CA GLU A 6 13.37 -14.97 6.97
C GLU A 6 13.25 -14.40 6.53
N ILE A 7 13.91 -14.71 6.36
CA ILE A 7 13.61 -14.41 5.98
C ILE A 7 13.62 -13.69 5.60
N ARG A 8 14.21 -13.78 5.45
CA ARG A 8 14.01 -13.24 5.27
C ARG A 8 13.89 -12.66 4.55
N CYS A 9 14.73 -13.03 4.43
CA CYS A 9 14.40 -12.73 3.86
C CYS A 9 14.64 -12.24 3.33
N PHE A 10 15.11 -12.46 3.12
CA PHE A 10 14.90 -12.16 2.69
C PHE A 10 14.69 -11.75 2.27
N ALA A 11 15.15 -12.19 2.36
CA ALA A 11 14.78 -12.07 2.19
C ALA A 11 14.45 -11.88 2.09
N MET A 12 14.45 -12.27 2.25
CA MET A 12 13.82 -12.27 2.37
C MET A 12 13.12 -12.11 2.85
N VAL A 13 13.20 -11.93 3.35
CA VAL A 13 12.51 -11.98 3.97
C VAL A 13 11.65 -12.22 4.16
N GLY A 14 11.12 -11.82 5.20
CA GLY A 14 10.26 -12.91 5.20
C GLY A 14 10.31 -13.43 3.88
N TYR A 15 10.34 -14.21 3.74
CA TYR A 15 10.51 -14.72 2.63
C TYR A 15 9.53 -15.49 1.96
N SER A 16 8.60 -15.07 1.46
CA SER A 16 7.62 -15.86 0.77
C SER A 16 7.98 -16.16 -0.68
N GLY A 17 9.00 -15.57 -1.21
CA GLY A 17 9.35 -15.72 -2.60
C GLY A 17 8.42 -15.02 -3.58
N THR A 18 7.30 -14.49 -3.12
CA THR A 18 6.39 -13.73 -3.98
C THR A 18 6.90 -12.32 -4.15
N PRO A 19 7.09 -11.84 -5.39
CA PRO A 19 7.58 -10.47 -5.58
C PRO A 19 6.56 -9.45 -5.10
N LEU A 20 7.05 -8.29 -4.70
CA LEU A 20 6.21 -7.26 -4.10
C LEU A 20 5.08 -6.82 -5.03
N TRP A 21 5.35 -6.69 -6.33
CA TRP A 21 4.30 -6.25 -7.25
C TRP A 21 3.09 -7.17 -7.21
N LYS A 22 3.30 -8.48 -7.06
CA LYS A 22 2.19 -9.44 -6.95
C LYS A 22 1.45 -9.29 -5.63
N LYS A 23 2.19 -9.12 -4.54
CA LYS A 23 1.58 -8.94 -3.21
C LYS A 23 0.68 -7.72 -3.20
N LEU A 24 1.11 -6.64 -3.84
CA LEU A 24 0.33 -5.41 -3.89
C LEU A 24 -0.79 -5.43 -4.91
N GLY A 25 -0.71 -6.34 -5.89
CA GLY A 25 -1.76 -6.50 -6.88
C GLY A 25 -1.55 -5.69 -8.16
N TYR A 26 -0.33 -5.32 -8.46
CA TYR A 26 -0.04 -4.66 -9.74
C TYR A 26 -0.29 -5.61 -10.89
N LYS A 27 -0.77 -5.06 -12.00
CA LYS A 27 -1.01 -5.80 -13.24
C LYS A 27 -0.60 -4.92 -14.41
N THR A 28 -0.07 -5.55 -15.47
CA THR A 28 0.23 -4.80 -16.69
C THR A 28 -1.05 -4.19 -17.26
N GLY A 29 -0.93 -3.00 -17.80
CA GLY A 29 -2.06 -2.27 -18.37
C GLY A 29 -2.81 -1.38 -17.39
N MET A 30 -2.48 -1.44 -16.10
CA MET A 30 -3.16 -0.60 -15.12
C MET A 30 -2.49 0.76 -14.96
N SER A 31 -3.19 1.69 -14.34
CA SER A 31 -2.62 2.96 -13.90
C SER A 31 -2.54 2.97 -12.37
N ALA A 32 -1.54 3.66 -11.84
CA ALA A 32 -1.32 3.74 -10.41
C ALA A 32 -0.87 5.13 -10.01
N TYR A 33 -1.33 5.56 -8.84
CA TYR A 33 -0.88 6.80 -8.23
C TYR A 33 -0.17 6.45 -6.92
N VAL A 34 1.10 6.88 -6.80
CA VAL A 34 1.92 6.58 -5.63
C VAL A 34 2.38 7.89 -5.02
N GLU A 35 2.27 8.02 -3.72
CA GLU A 35 2.62 9.24 -3.02
C GLU A 35 3.46 8.94 -1.78
N GLY A 36 4.56 9.69 -1.60
CA GLY A 36 5.42 9.56 -0.44
C GLY A 36 6.34 8.36 -0.47
N GLU A 37 6.46 7.71 -1.61
CA GLU A 37 7.22 6.47 -1.74
C GLU A 37 8.71 6.65 -1.53
N PRO A 38 9.41 5.60 -1.07
CA PRO A 38 10.87 5.63 -1.02
C PRO A 38 11.46 5.67 -2.43
N ASN A 39 12.67 6.21 -2.53
CA ASN A 39 13.33 6.40 -3.84
C ASN A 39 13.48 5.12 -4.63
N ASN A 40 13.59 3.98 -3.95
CA ASN A 40 13.78 2.68 -4.61
C ASN A 40 12.47 1.92 -4.84
N TYR A 41 11.33 2.61 -4.81
CA TYR A 41 10.03 1.95 -4.90
C TYR A 41 9.88 1.05 -6.14
N ILE A 42 10.23 1.56 -7.31
CA ILE A 42 10.12 0.79 -8.56
C ILE A 42 10.98 -0.47 -8.49
N SER A 43 12.18 -0.32 -7.96
CA SER A 43 13.10 -1.47 -7.78
C SER A 43 12.51 -2.50 -6.80
N LEU A 44 11.90 -2.02 -5.70
CA LEU A 44 11.27 -2.90 -4.71
C LEU A 44 10.14 -3.72 -5.32
N LEU A 45 9.39 -3.14 -6.24
CA LEU A 45 8.26 -3.85 -6.86
C LEU A 45 8.72 -5.08 -7.62
N GLY A 46 9.85 -4.99 -8.32
CA GLY A 46 10.37 -6.10 -9.11
C GLY A 46 9.48 -6.47 -10.29
N LEU A 47 8.85 -5.46 -10.90
CA LEU A 47 7.97 -5.71 -12.06
C LEU A 47 8.72 -6.42 -13.18
N PRO A 48 8.05 -7.36 -13.89
CA PRO A 48 8.63 -7.96 -15.09
C PRO A 48 8.99 -6.89 -16.13
N ALA A 49 10.01 -7.15 -16.93
CA ALA A 49 10.48 -6.18 -17.92
C ALA A 49 9.41 -5.79 -18.94
N ASP A 50 8.47 -6.71 -19.22
CA ASP A 50 7.40 -6.46 -20.19
C ASP A 50 6.11 -5.91 -19.54
N ALA A 51 6.11 -5.72 -18.22
CA ALA A 51 4.94 -5.15 -17.56
C ALA A 51 4.86 -3.64 -17.84
N VAL A 52 3.65 -3.17 -18.14
CA VAL A 52 3.41 -1.76 -18.42
C VAL A 52 2.43 -1.22 -17.38
N VAL A 53 2.90 -0.27 -16.58
CA VAL A 53 2.07 0.44 -15.59
C VAL A 53 2.14 1.93 -15.92
N THR A 54 0.99 2.58 -16.00
CA THR A 54 0.94 4.02 -16.23
C THR A 54 1.00 4.71 -14.86
N TRP A 55 2.07 5.44 -14.63
CA TRP A 55 2.27 6.15 -13.36
C TRP A 55 1.62 7.52 -13.46
N LEU A 56 0.58 7.75 -12.64
CA LEU A 56 -0.15 9.02 -12.67
C LEU A 56 0.68 10.10 -11.98
N PRO A 57 0.81 11.30 -12.59
CA PRO A 57 1.58 12.39 -11.98
C PRO A 57 0.86 13.06 -10.81
N SER A 58 -0.47 12.90 -10.74
CA SER A 58 -1.26 13.51 -9.67
C SER A 58 -2.53 12.68 -9.47
N ALA A 59 -3.18 12.86 -8.33
CA ALA A 59 -4.45 12.21 -8.04
C ALA A 59 -5.52 12.73 -9.01
N LYS A 60 -6.35 11.82 -9.50
CA LYS A 60 -7.44 12.17 -10.42
C LYS A 60 -8.66 11.29 -10.12
N SER A 61 -9.75 11.53 -10.84
CA SER A 61 -10.97 10.73 -10.69
C SER A 61 -10.81 9.35 -11.26
N GLU A 62 -11.56 8.39 -10.72
CA GLU A 62 -11.62 7.00 -11.19
C GLU A 62 -10.27 6.29 -11.13
N MET A 63 -9.50 6.55 -10.07
CA MET A 63 -8.24 5.84 -9.88
C MET A 63 -8.49 4.39 -9.52
N GLU A 64 -7.71 3.47 -10.09
CA GLU A 64 -7.87 2.05 -9.82
C GLU A 64 -6.87 1.55 -8.78
N PHE A 65 -5.78 2.27 -8.56
CA PHE A 65 -4.74 1.83 -7.62
C PHE A 65 -4.01 3.05 -7.05
N VAL A 66 -3.96 3.13 -5.73
CA VAL A 66 -3.26 4.20 -5.00
C VAL A 66 -2.38 3.56 -3.95
N HIS A 67 -1.16 4.05 -3.79
CA HIS A 67 -0.28 3.62 -2.70
C HIS A 67 0.28 4.86 -2.01
N LEU A 68 -0.12 5.06 -0.77
CA LEU A 68 0.31 6.19 0.05
C LEU A 68 1.30 5.72 1.11
N PHE A 69 2.45 6.39 1.19
CA PHE A 69 3.41 6.21 2.27
C PHE A 69 3.36 7.44 3.16
N THR A 70 3.14 7.26 4.45
CA THR A 70 3.07 8.40 5.36
C THR A 70 3.44 8.00 6.79
N THR A 71 3.92 8.99 7.55
CA THR A 71 4.24 8.84 8.96
C THR A 71 3.32 9.67 9.84
N SER A 72 2.38 10.41 9.25
CA SER A 72 1.52 11.37 9.95
C SER A 72 0.06 10.97 9.87
N ALA A 73 -0.57 10.79 11.03
CA ALA A 73 -1.99 10.42 11.10
C ALA A 73 -2.89 11.52 10.53
N SER A 74 -2.54 12.79 10.72
CA SER A 74 -3.33 13.89 10.16
C SER A 74 -3.24 13.92 8.65
N LYS A 75 -2.07 13.66 8.09
CA LYS A 75 -1.89 13.56 6.65
C LYS A 75 -2.65 12.35 6.10
N LEU A 76 -2.58 11.23 6.80
CA LEU A 76 -3.32 10.03 6.43
C LEU A 76 -4.81 10.32 6.29
N ARG A 77 -5.41 10.97 7.29
CA ARG A 77 -6.84 11.30 7.27
C ARG A 77 -7.18 12.17 6.07
N ARG A 78 -6.41 13.24 5.86
CA ARG A 78 -6.67 14.18 4.77
C ARG A 78 -6.56 13.50 3.41
N LYS A 79 -5.52 12.68 3.23
CA LYS A 79 -5.30 11.98 1.95
C LYS A 79 -6.35 10.91 1.70
N LEU A 80 -6.71 10.13 2.71
CA LEU A 80 -7.74 9.11 2.54
C LEU A 80 -9.09 9.72 2.19
N GLU A 81 -9.45 10.85 2.78
CA GLU A 81 -10.67 11.56 2.40
C GLU A 81 -10.67 11.90 0.92
N SER A 82 -9.56 12.41 0.42
CA SER A 82 -9.41 12.75 -1.00
C SER A 82 -9.50 11.51 -1.88
N TYR A 83 -8.76 10.46 -1.55
CA TYR A 83 -8.75 9.24 -2.35
C TYR A 83 -10.11 8.55 -2.35
N ARG A 84 -10.81 8.55 -1.21
CA ARG A 84 -12.12 7.92 -1.11
C ARG A 84 -13.11 8.49 -2.10
N LYS A 85 -13.03 9.78 -2.35
CA LYS A 85 -13.91 10.47 -3.32
C LYS A 85 -13.54 10.15 -4.76
N ARG A 86 -12.30 9.75 -5.01
CA ARG A 86 -11.75 9.61 -6.37
C ARG A 86 -11.54 8.18 -6.80
N ILE A 87 -11.47 7.25 -5.86
CA ILE A 87 -11.20 5.85 -6.18
C ILE A 87 -12.36 5.24 -6.94
N SER A 88 -12.07 4.43 -7.96
CA SER A 88 -13.11 3.74 -8.71
C SER A 88 -13.67 2.59 -7.87
N LEU A 89 -14.88 2.16 -8.23
CA LEU A 89 -15.46 0.98 -7.61
C LEU A 89 -14.58 -0.22 -7.93
N GLY A 90 -14.17 -0.95 -6.89
CA GLY A 90 -13.22 -2.04 -7.06
C GLY A 90 -11.77 -1.61 -7.03
N GLY A 91 -11.52 -0.30 -6.93
CA GLY A 91 -10.17 0.23 -6.81
C GLY A 91 -9.55 -0.11 -5.45
N VAL A 92 -8.24 0.01 -5.38
CA VAL A 92 -7.45 -0.39 -4.22
C VAL A 92 -6.65 0.80 -3.70
N ILE A 93 -6.65 0.98 -2.39
CA ILE A 93 -5.79 1.95 -1.72
C ILE A 93 -4.90 1.20 -0.76
N TRP A 94 -3.58 1.23 -1.00
CA TRP A 94 -2.60 0.73 -0.05
C TRP A 94 -2.11 1.90 0.79
N VAL A 95 -2.07 1.71 2.11
CA VAL A 95 -1.46 2.67 3.03
C VAL A 95 -0.26 2.00 3.66
N SER A 96 0.90 2.63 3.53
CA SER A 96 2.12 2.13 4.16
C SER A 96 2.59 3.08 5.24
N TRP A 97 3.03 2.49 6.35
CA TRP A 97 3.55 3.21 7.51
C TRP A 97 4.80 2.48 8.00
N PRO A 98 5.70 3.18 8.73
CA PRO A 98 6.91 2.53 9.24
C PRO A 98 6.60 1.53 10.33
N LYS A 99 7.24 0.37 10.27
CA LYS A 99 7.19 -0.61 11.36
C LYS A 99 7.85 -0.01 12.60
N LYS A 100 7.39 -0.41 13.77
CA LYS A 100 8.02 0.02 15.04
C LYS A 100 9.49 -0.34 15.08
N SER A 101 9.84 -1.51 14.59
CA SER A 101 11.22 -1.99 14.58
C SER A 101 12.15 -1.14 13.71
N SER A 102 11.61 -0.35 12.78
CA SER A 102 12.40 0.51 11.92
C SER A 102 12.94 1.73 12.66
N ARG A 103 12.33 2.08 13.80
CA ARG A 103 12.65 3.27 14.59
C ARG A 103 12.39 4.60 13.85
N VAL A 104 11.74 4.56 12.71
CA VAL A 104 11.29 5.78 12.05
C VAL A 104 10.13 6.35 12.84
N LYS A 105 10.22 7.64 13.16
CA LYS A 105 9.21 8.30 13.96
C LYS A 105 7.90 8.39 13.20
N SER A 106 6.81 7.95 13.85
CA SER A 106 5.48 7.92 13.23
C SER A 106 4.42 7.84 14.31
N ASP A 107 3.28 8.46 14.05
CA ASP A 107 2.11 8.35 14.94
C ASP A 107 1.04 7.42 14.36
N ILE A 108 1.43 6.57 13.39
CA ILE A 108 0.52 5.65 12.73
C ILE A 108 0.79 4.22 13.15
N THR A 109 -0.28 3.50 13.48
CA THR A 109 -0.28 2.07 13.64
C THR A 109 -1.33 1.49 12.71
N GLU A 110 -1.39 0.17 12.62
CA GLU A 110 -2.44 -0.51 11.85
C GLU A 110 -3.83 -0.08 12.31
N ASP A 111 -4.03 0.03 13.63
CA ASP A 111 -5.31 0.45 14.19
C ASP A 111 -5.65 1.90 13.85
N THR A 112 -4.64 2.78 13.80
CA THR A 112 -4.86 4.16 13.37
C THR A 112 -5.50 4.20 11.98
N ILE A 113 -4.99 3.37 11.07
CA ILE A 113 -5.50 3.33 9.70
C ILE A 113 -6.95 2.84 9.69
N ARG A 114 -7.26 1.79 10.44
CA ARG A 114 -8.62 1.28 10.54
C ARG A 114 -9.57 2.32 11.11
N ASP A 115 -9.14 3.01 12.16
CA ASP A 115 -9.97 4.05 12.80
C ASP A 115 -10.34 5.16 11.83
N VAL A 116 -9.44 5.50 10.91
CA VAL A 116 -9.72 6.53 9.90
C VAL A 116 -10.53 5.97 8.74
N ALA A 117 -10.19 4.79 8.27
CA ALA A 117 -10.74 4.22 7.04
C ALA A 117 -12.16 3.67 7.19
N LEU A 118 -12.44 2.96 8.27
CA LEU A 118 -13.73 2.28 8.42
C LEU A 118 -14.91 3.25 8.41
N PRO A 119 -14.87 4.40 9.11
CA PRO A 119 -15.98 5.36 9.04
C PRO A 119 -16.20 5.95 7.65
N MET A 120 -15.20 5.91 6.78
CA MET A 120 -15.30 6.40 5.41
C MET A 120 -15.93 5.40 4.46
N GLY A 121 -16.25 4.19 4.93
CA GLY A 121 -16.77 3.14 4.08
C GLY A 121 -15.69 2.34 3.36
N LEU A 122 -14.47 2.39 3.86
CA LEU A 122 -13.38 1.55 3.39
C LEU A 122 -13.25 0.35 4.32
N VAL A 123 -12.82 -0.79 3.78
CA VAL A 123 -12.54 -1.98 4.58
C VAL A 123 -11.11 -2.42 4.36
N ASP A 124 -10.51 -2.95 5.41
CA ASP A 124 -9.16 -3.51 5.34
C ASP A 124 -9.24 -4.94 4.81
N VAL A 125 -8.42 -5.24 3.82
CA VAL A 125 -8.46 -6.52 3.10
C VAL A 125 -7.29 -7.42 3.48
N LYS A 126 -6.09 -6.87 3.54
CA LYS A 126 -4.92 -7.65 3.94
C LYS A 126 -3.76 -6.73 4.32
N VAL A 127 -2.82 -7.30 5.06
CA VAL A 127 -1.59 -6.63 5.47
C VAL A 127 -0.43 -7.35 4.82
N CYS A 128 0.58 -6.61 4.39
CA CYS A 128 1.84 -7.22 3.95
C CYS A 128 3.02 -6.32 4.30
N ALA A 129 4.20 -6.92 4.38
CA ALA A 129 5.43 -6.15 4.51
C ALA A 129 5.81 -5.64 3.13
N VAL A 130 6.17 -4.36 3.05
CA VAL A 130 6.66 -3.77 1.81
C VAL A 130 8.17 -3.96 1.73
N ASP A 131 8.87 -3.58 2.80
CA ASP A 131 10.31 -3.81 2.93
C ASP A 131 10.67 -3.85 4.43
N GLU A 132 11.92 -3.66 4.76
CA GLU A 132 12.38 -3.70 6.16
C GLU A 132 11.78 -2.57 7.00
N VAL A 133 11.46 -1.45 6.38
CA VAL A 133 10.94 -0.27 7.07
C VAL A 133 9.42 -0.23 7.04
N TRP A 134 8.82 -0.50 5.88
CA TRP A 134 7.40 -0.21 5.64
C TRP A 134 6.52 -1.44 5.70
N SER A 135 5.38 -1.31 6.39
CA SER A 135 4.27 -2.24 6.32
C SER A 135 3.18 -1.63 5.44
N GLY A 136 2.30 -2.46 4.89
CA GLY A 136 1.19 -1.98 4.07
C GLY A 136 -0.13 -2.62 4.47
N LEU A 137 -1.19 -1.82 4.43
CA LEU A 137 -2.56 -2.26 4.66
C LEU A 137 -3.38 -1.92 3.43
N LYS A 138 -4.03 -2.94 2.87
CA LYS A 138 -4.85 -2.79 1.67
C LYS A 138 -6.27 -2.43 2.05
N LEU A 139 -6.78 -1.35 1.46
CA LEU A 139 -8.14 -0.88 1.69
C LEU A 139 -8.93 -0.92 0.39
N MET A 140 -10.22 -1.23 0.49
CA MET A 140 -11.14 -1.18 -0.63
C MET A 140 -12.46 -0.59 -0.16
N VAL A 141 -13.26 -0.06 -1.10
CA VAL A 141 -14.57 0.46 -0.79
C VAL A 141 -15.46 -0.70 -0.33
N ARG A 142 -16.12 -0.50 0.81
CA ARG A 142 -17.04 -1.51 1.34
C ARG A 142 -18.18 -1.71 0.35
N ARG A 143 -18.47 -2.96 0.00
CA ARG A 143 -19.64 -3.26 -0.80
C ARG A 143 -20.89 -3.20 0.08
N ARG A 144 -21.92 -2.58 -0.46
CA ARG A 144 -23.21 -2.62 0.21
C ARG A 144 -23.87 -3.96 -0.07
N SER A 145 -24.42 -4.55 0.96
CA SER A 145 -25.33 -5.67 0.78
C SER A 145 -26.57 -5.15 0.05
N ALA A 146 -26.97 -5.84 -0.97
CA ALA A 146 -28.15 -5.44 -1.71
C ALA A 146 -29.40 -5.65 -0.86
#